data_a1fb493c2095a0f96aef8ff82461edb7
#
_entry.id   a1fb493c2095a0f96aef8ff82461edb7
#
_cell.length_a   1.000
_cell.length_b   1.000
_cell.length_c   1.000
_cell.angle_alpha   90.00
_cell.angle_beta   90.00
_cell.angle_gamma   90.00
#
_symmetry.space_group_name_H-M   'P 1'
#
loop_
_entity.id
_entity.type
_entity.pdbx_description
1 polymer ?
#
loop_
_entity_poly.entity_id
_entity_poly.type
_entity_poly.pdbx_seq_one_letter_code
_entity_poly.pdbx_strand_id
1 'polypeptide(L)'
;TSTQEAMVDKLAENAHNVWARDRIRQGWTYGIQQDVKNRRNPRLVPYMLLDERTKKSNKDSLREAVRTLLGYGYNLETQDQDHSKFRIFRAEKTYCVNAEKWYFELEVLTSGQMRVGWARPGCLPDQELGSDDQAFVFDGYKVQRWHQGNEHFGRAWQSGDVVGCMVDLNEHTMMFTLNGEVMLDDSGSELAFKDFEVGDGFIPVCSLGVCQVGRMNFGKDVSSLKYFTICGLQEGYEPFAVNMNRDVTMWLSKRLPQFVPVPLHHQHIESALSHSPEPAAFSPPKGYCRKLLHGIHLNDTLLYSLALFSWDHC
;
A
#
# COMPACT_ATOMS: atom_id res chain seq x y z
N THR A 1 -28.13 -7.03 -2.36
CA THR A 1 -28.42 -5.84 -1.52
C THR A 1 -28.54 -4.60 -2.39
N SER A 2 -29.22 -3.55 -1.93
CA SER A 2 -29.36 -2.28 -2.69
C SER A 2 -28.02 -1.65 -3.05
N THR A 3 -27.02 -1.78 -2.19
CA THR A 3 -25.65 -1.32 -2.40
C THR A 3 -24.96 -2.07 -3.54
N GLN A 4 -25.21 -3.38 -3.67
CA GLN A 4 -24.65 -4.19 -4.77
C GLN A 4 -25.28 -3.81 -6.11
N GLU A 5 -26.58 -3.51 -6.15
CA GLU A 5 -27.26 -3.05 -7.38
C GLU A 5 -26.74 -1.68 -7.82
N ALA A 6 -26.57 -0.73 -6.90
CA ALA A 6 -25.98 0.57 -7.21
C ALA A 6 -24.54 0.45 -7.77
N MET A 7 -23.76 -0.52 -7.26
CA MET A 7 -22.42 -0.81 -7.77
C MET A 7 -22.50 -1.41 -9.18
N VAL A 8 -23.40 -2.37 -9.41
CA VAL A 8 -23.63 -2.95 -10.76
C VAL A 8 -23.99 -1.87 -11.77
N ASP A 9 -24.79 -0.88 -11.38
CA ASP A 9 -25.17 0.23 -12.26
C ASP A 9 -23.95 1.08 -12.65
N LYS A 10 -23.13 1.46 -11.70
CA LYS A 10 -21.88 2.20 -11.96
C LYS A 10 -20.88 1.40 -12.79
N LEU A 11 -20.74 0.10 -12.53
CA LEU A 11 -19.86 -0.78 -13.30
C LEU A 11 -20.35 -0.93 -14.74
N ALA A 12 -21.65 -1.05 -14.96
CA ALA A 12 -22.25 -1.16 -16.30
C ALA A 12 -22.03 0.12 -17.11
N GLU A 13 -22.18 1.28 -16.48
CA GLU A 13 -21.87 2.57 -17.12
C GLU A 13 -20.39 2.67 -17.47
N ASN A 14 -19.49 2.35 -16.52
CA ASN A 14 -18.05 2.40 -16.76
C ASN A 14 -17.62 1.43 -17.87
N ALA A 15 -18.13 0.20 -17.86
CA ALA A 15 -17.82 -0.79 -18.90
C ALA A 15 -18.23 -0.29 -20.30
N HIS A 16 -19.40 0.35 -20.41
CA HIS A 16 -19.83 0.98 -21.65
C HIS A 16 -18.90 2.13 -22.06
N ASN A 17 -18.52 2.98 -21.14
CA ASN A 17 -17.65 4.13 -21.41
C ASN A 17 -16.25 3.69 -21.87
N VAL A 18 -15.69 2.64 -21.25
CA VAL A 18 -14.42 2.04 -21.65
C VAL A 18 -14.53 1.45 -23.06
N TRP A 19 -15.58 0.67 -23.33
CA TRP A 19 -15.84 0.10 -24.64
C TRP A 19 -15.99 1.20 -25.71
N ALA A 20 -16.78 2.24 -25.44
CA ALA A 20 -17.01 3.33 -26.38
C ALA A 20 -15.71 4.08 -26.70
N ARG A 21 -14.90 4.39 -25.67
CA ARG A 21 -13.61 5.05 -25.83
C ARG A 21 -12.64 4.23 -26.69
N ASP A 22 -12.60 2.90 -26.47
CA ASP A 22 -11.76 2.01 -27.26
C ASP A 22 -12.21 1.96 -28.73
N ARG A 23 -13.51 1.90 -28.98
CA ARG A 23 -14.07 1.97 -30.33
C ARG A 23 -13.77 3.28 -31.03
N ILE A 24 -13.90 4.40 -30.33
CA ILE A 24 -13.56 5.73 -30.88
C ILE A 24 -12.06 5.79 -31.25
N ARG A 25 -11.18 5.27 -30.40
CA ARG A 25 -9.75 5.18 -30.70
C ARG A 25 -9.44 4.34 -31.95
N GLN A 26 -10.24 3.32 -32.21
CA GLN A 26 -10.15 2.49 -33.42
C GLN A 26 -10.80 3.14 -34.66
N GLY A 27 -11.29 4.38 -34.55
CA GLY A 27 -11.89 5.14 -35.64
C GLY A 27 -13.38 4.79 -35.90
N TRP A 28 -14.07 4.21 -34.90
CA TRP A 28 -15.50 4.02 -34.97
C TRP A 28 -16.24 5.32 -34.63
N THR A 29 -17.37 5.52 -35.32
CA THR A 29 -18.27 6.66 -35.15
C THR A 29 -19.70 6.21 -34.92
N TYR A 30 -20.51 7.13 -34.41
CA TYR A 30 -21.97 6.87 -34.31
C TYR A 30 -22.59 6.68 -35.68
N GLY A 31 -23.56 5.80 -35.75
CA GLY A 31 -24.43 5.59 -36.93
C GLY A 31 -25.74 4.93 -36.52
N ILE A 32 -26.83 5.27 -37.19
CA ILE A 32 -28.20 4.78 -36.88
C ILE A 32 -28.25 3.25 -36.92
N GLN A 33 -27.48 2.64 -37.82
CA GLN A 33 -27.34 1.20 -37.95
C GLN A 33 -25.87 0.79 -37.81
N GLN A 34 -25.66 -0.45 -37.36
CA GLN A 34 -24.34 -1.01 -37.30
C GLN A 34 -23.78 -1.26 -38.70
N ASP A 35 -22.67 -0.64 -39.04
CA ASP A 35 -21.93 -0.81 -40.28
C ASP A 35 -20.44 -1.07 -39.94
N VAL A 36 -20.08 -2.33 -40.04
CA VAL A 36 -18.71 -2.76 -39.73
C VAL A 36 -17.71 -2.22 -40.75
N LYS A 37 -18.13 -2.14 -42.04
CA LYS A 37 -17.25 -1.68 -43.13
C LYS A 37 -16.87 -0.21 -42.96
N ASN A 38 -17.83 0.61 -42.57
CA ASN A 38 -17.63 2.06 -42.37
C ASN A 38 -17.40 2.40 -40.87
N ARG A 39 -17.20 1.41 -40.00
CA ARG A 39 -16.99 1.55 -38.56
C ARG A 39 -18.04 2.42 -37.86
N ARG A 40 -19.31 2.16 -38.13
CA ARG A 40 -20.43 2.85 -37.49
C ARG A 40 -21.15 1.93 -36.52
N ASN A 41 -21.51 2.46 -35.34
CA ASN A 41 -22.25 1.70 -34.34
C ASN A 41 -23.28 2.59 -33.62
N PRO A 42 -24.56 2.17 -33.52
CA PRO A 42 -25.61 2.95 -32.88
C PRO A 42 -25.47 3.03 -31.35
N ARG A 43 -24.62 2.18 -30.75
CA ARG A 43 -24.35 2.19 -29.32
C ARG A 43 -23.20 3.14 -28.91
N LEU A 44 -22.55 3.83 -29.86
CA LEU A 44 -21.58 4.87 -29.60
C LEU A 44 -22.25 6.18 -29.20
N VAL A 45 -22.97 6.12 -28.09
CA VAL A 45 -23.66 7.23 -27.43
C VAL A 45 -23.35 7.18 -25.95
N PRO A 46 -23.52 8.29 -25.20
CA PRO A 46 -23.44 8.25 -23.74
C PRO A 46 -24.35 7.16 -23.14
N TYR A 47 -23.90 6.51 -22.07
CA TYR A 47 -24.63 5.39 -21.46
C TYR A 47 -26.09 5.69 -21.16
N MET A 48 -26.38 6.91 -20.74
CA MET A 48 -27.75 7.38 -20.46
C MET A 48 -28.69 7.28 -21.68
N LEU A 49 -28.14 7.42 -22.88
CA LEU A 49 -28.92 7.41 -24.16
C LEU A 49 -29.03 6.01 -24.78
N LEU A 50 -28.44 5.00 -24.16
CA LEU A 50 -28.65 3.62 -24.60
C LEU A 50 -30.10 3.18 -24.39
N ASP A 51 -30.57 2.29 -25.26
CA ASP A 51 -31.85 1.63 -25.07
C ASP A 51 -31.84 0.74 -23.81
N GLU A 52 -33.01 0.59 -23.19
CA GLU A 52 -33.18 -0.14 -21.94
C GLU A 52 -32.78 -1.62 -22.06
N ARG A 53 -32.91 -2.23 -23.21
CA ARG A 53 -32.49 -3.61 -23.45
C ARG A 53 -30.96 -3.73 -23.38
N THR A 54 -30.25 -2.80 -23.98
CA THR A 54 -28.77 -2.76 -23.93
C THR A 54 -28.28 -2.47 -22.52
N LYS A 55 -28.88 -1.50 -21.83
CA LYS A 55 -28.56 -1.22 -20.43
C LYS A 55 -28.74 -2.45 -19.53
N LYS A 56 -29.91 -3.12 -19.69
CA LYS A 56 -30.22 -4.35 -18.95
C LYS A 56 -29.17 -5.44 -19.20
N SER A 57 -28.84 -5.67 -20.49
CA SER A 57 -27.82 -6.67 -20.86
C SER A 57 -26.46 -6.38 -20.24
N ASN A 58 -26.03 -5.10 -20.23
CA ASN A 58 -24.80 -4.69 -19.58
C ASN A 58 -24.86 -4.95 -18.07
N LYS A 59 -25.93 -4.57 -17.39
CA LYS A 59 -26.14 -4.82 -15.97
C LYS A 59 -26.15 -6.31 -15.64
N ASP A 60 -26.83 -7.13 -16.42
CA ASP A 60 -26.90 -8.58 -16.18
C ASP A 60 -25.51 -9.24 -16.30
N SER A 61 -24.71 -8.82 -17.29
CA SER A 61 -23.33 -9.30 -17.44
C SER A 61 -22.45 -8.90 -16.25
N LEU A 62 -22.56 -7.66 -15.79
CA LEU A 62 -21.78 -7.18 -14.63
C LEU A 62 -22.27 -7.80 -13.31
N ARG A 63 -23.58 -8.03 -13.19
CA ARG A 63 -24.14 -8.73 -12.02
C ARG A 63 -23.59 -10.15 -11.91
N GLU A 64 -23.46 -10.85 -13.04
CA GLU A 64 -22.87 -12.18 -13.05
C GLU A 64 -21.37 -12.15 -12.73
N ALA A 65 -20.62 -11.17 -13.25
CA ALA A 65 -19.22 -10.98 -12.88
C ALA A 65 -19.05 -10.73 -11.37
N VAL A 66 -19.90 -9.87 -10.79
CA VAL A 66 -19.92 -9.61 -9.33
C VAL A 66 -20.22 -10.88 -8.55
N ARG A 67 -21.22 -11.67 -8.98
CA ARG A 67 -21.55 -12.95 -8.33
C ARG A 67 -20.39 -13.94 -8.40
N THR A 68 -19.72 -14.01 -9.52
CA THR A 68 -18.54 -14.87 -9.70
C THR A 68 -17.43 -14.48 -8.75
N LEU A 69 -17.12 -13.17 -8.64
CA LEU A 69 -16.11 -12.69 -7.68
C LEU A 69 -16.48 -13.05 -6.23
N LEU A 70 -17.74 -12.83 -5.84
CA LEU A 70 -18.23 -13.21 -4.50
C LEU A 70 -18.15 -14.73 -4.28
N GLY A 71 -18.48 -15.54 -5.29
CA GLY A 71 -18.38 -17.00 -5.24
C GLY A 71 -16.94 -17.51 -5.06
N TYR A 72 -15.96 -16.76 -5.59
CA TYR A 72 -14.53 -17.02 -5.35
C TYR A 72 -14.01 -16.46 -4.01
N GLY A 73 -14.89 -15.92 -3.18
CA GLY A 73 -14.54 -15.41 -1.85
C GLY A 73 -13.93 -14.01 -1.86
N TYR A 74 -14.11 -13.24 -2.95
CA TYR A 74 -13.75 -11.82 -2.96
C TYR A 74 -14.87 -11.00 -2.32
N ASN A 75 -14.54 -10.09 -1.45
CA ASN A 75 -15.47 -9.08 -0.95
C ASN A 75 -15.38 -7.84 -1.85
N LEU A 76 -16.54 -7.42 -2.34
CA LEU A 76 -16.69 -6.16 -3.05
C LEU A 76 -17.13 -5.10 -2.02
N GLU A 77 -16.24 -4.20 -1.71
CA GLU A 77 -16.52 -3.07 -0.82
C GLU A 77 -16.76 -1.83 -1.67
N THR A 78 -17.85 -1.11 -1.38
CA THR A 78 -18.02 0.24 -1.92
C THR A 78 -16.91 1.12 -1.36
N GLN A 79 -16.38 1.98 -2.20
CA GLN A 79 -15.52 3.07 -1.76
C GLN A 79 -16.39 4.11 -1.05
N ASP A 80 -16.93 3.73 0.11
CA ASP A 80 -17.50 4.75 1.00
C ASP A 80 -16.35 5.67 1.39
N GLN A 81 -16.60 6.96 1.33
CA GLN A 81 -15.68 8.01 1.76
C GLN A 81 -15.48 7.99 3.29
N ASP A 82 -15.66 6.83 3.90
CA ASP A 82 -15.29 6.60 5.26
C ASP A 82 -13.75 6.54 5.30
N HIS A 83 -13.16 7.70 5.60
CA HIS A 83 -11.73 7.91 5.77
C HIS A 83 -11.11 7.02 6.85
N SER A 84 -11.89 6.17 7.49
CA SER A 84 -11.49 5.24 8.53
C SER A 84 -10.96 3.90 8.00
N LYS A 85 -11.06 3.62 6.69
CA LYS A 85 -10.56 2.36 6.11
C LYS A 85 -9.12 2.51 5.68
N PHE A 86 -8.23 1.91 6.44
CA PHE A 86 -6.79 1.86 6.15
C PHE A 86 -6.28 0.41 6.21
N ARG A 87 -5.13 0.18 5.56
CA ARG A 87 -4.37 -1.07 5.64
C ARG A 87 -3.05 -0.79 6.30
N ILE A 88 -2.71 -1.57 7.31
CA ILE A 88 -1.44 -1.44 8.02
C ILE A 88 -0.45 -2.49 7.53
N PHE A 89 0.77 -2.06 7.28
CA PHE A 89 1.91 -2.88 6.91
C PHE A 89 3.03 -2.60 7.90
N ARG A 90 3.66 -3.65 8.40
CA ARG A 90 4.82 -3.52 9.30
C ARG A 90 5.83 -4.62 9.04
N ALA A 91 7.07 -4.35 9.41
CA ALA A 91 8.10 -5.38 9.45
C ALA A 91 7.77 -6.45 10.50
N GLU A 92 8.29 -7.66 10.33
CA GLU A 92 8.18 -8.74 11.30
C GLU A 92 8.79 -8.32 12.64
N LYS A 93 8.15 -8.72 13.75
CA LYS A 93 8.58 -8.38 15.12
C LYS A 93 10.02 -8.79 15.43
N THR A 94 10.49 -9.86 14.80
CA THR A 94 11.86 -10.36 14.96
C THR A 94 12.94 -9.44 14.44
N TYR A 95 12.57 -8.41 13.66
CA TYR A 95 13.49 -7.37 13.17
C TYR A 95 13.45 -6.09 14.01
N CYS A 96 12.87 -6.16 15.19
CA CYS A 96 12.81 -5.03 16.08
C CYS A 96 14.21 -4.51 16.42
N VAL A 97 14.37 -3.19 16.36
CA VAL A 97 15.61 -2.48 16.71
C VAL A 97 15.40 -1.77 18.04
N ASN A 98 16.36 -1.91 18.95
CA ASN A 98 16.30 -1.32 20.30
C ASN A 98 17.54 -0.51 20.67
N ALA A 99 18.48 -0.34 19.75
CA ALA A 99 19.67 0.46 19.89
C ALA A 99 20.09 1.03 18.53
N GLU A 100 21.03 1.95 18.53
CA GLU A 100 21.61 2.58 17.35
C GLU A 100 20.67 3.49 16.60
N LYS A 101 21.06 3.92 15.37
CA LYS A 101 20.33 4.85 14.53
C LYS A 101 19.91 4.18 13.24
N TRP A 102 18.63 4.22 12.93
CA TRP A 102 18.07 3.50 11.79
C TRP A 102 17.31 4.39 10.82
N TYR A 103 17.40 4.05 9.54
CA TYR A 103 16.82 4.79 8.44
C TYR A 103 16.11 3.86 7.44
N PHE A 104 14.96 4.30 6.93
CA PHE A 104 14.33 3.74 5.75
C PHE A 104 13.56 4.81 4.98
N GLU A 105 13.15 4.50 3.76
CA GLU A 105 12.40 5.41 2.90
C GLU A 105 11.02 4.87 2.52
N LEU A 106 10.03 5.77 2.39
CA LEU A 106 8.77 5.54 1.70
C LEU A 106 8.68 6.46 0.49
N GLU A 107 8.58 5.89 -0.71
CA GLU A 107 8.22 6.62 -1.92
C GLU A 107 6.68 6.70 -2.01
N VAL A 108 6.17 7.92 -2.11
CA VAL A 108 4.74 8.23 -2.23
C VAL A 108 4.35 8.09 -3.70
N LEU A 109 3.60 7.05 -4.05
CA LEU A 109 3.16 6.84 -5.45
C LEU A 109 1.79 7.48 -5.71
N THR A 110 0.97 7.62 -4.66
CA THR A 110 -0.28 8.40 -4.68
C THR A 110 -0.30 9.35 -3.49
N SER A 111 -0.81 10.56 -3.67
CA SER A 111 -0.73 11.63 -2.66
C SER A 111 -1.87 11.63 -1.63
N GLY A 112 -2.61 10.52 -1.50
CA GLY A 112 -3.73 10.45 -0.55
C GLY A 112 -3.31 10.12 0.88
N GLN A 113 -4.30 9.72 1.68
CA GLN A 113 -4.11 9.48 3.10
C GLN A 113 -3.26 8.23 3.35
N MET A 114 -2.09 8.45 3.89
CA MET A 114 -1.14 7.42 4.33
C MET A 114 -0.42 7.91 5.59
N ARG A 115 0.10 6.97 6.38
CA ARG A 115 1.00 7.29 7.49
C ARG A 115 2.21 6.38 7.42
N VAL A 116 3.37 6.90 7.77
CA VAL A 116 4.63 6.15 7.76
C VAL A 116 5.46 6.52 8.98
N GLY A 117 6.22 5.57 9.49
CA GLY A 117 7.13 5.78 10.62
C GLY A 117 7.50 4.51 11.34
N TRP A 118 7.55 4.58 12.65
CA TRP A 118 8.02 3.53 13.51
C TRP A 118 6.91 3.06 14.45
N ALA A 119 6.84 1.76 14.70
CA ALA A 119 5.89 1.19 15.65
C ALA A 119 6.55 0.21 16.61
N ARG A 120 5.98 0.09 17.80
CA ARG A 120 6.33 -0.95 18.75
C ARG A 120 5.88 -2.33 18.23
N PRO A 121 6.53 -3.42 18.64
CA PRO A 121 6.13 -4.78 18.23
C PRO A 121 4.69 -5.15 18.62
N GLY A 122 4.13 -4.48 19.61
CA GLY A 122 2.76 -4.64 20.10
C GLY A 122 1.69 -3.98 19.24
N CYS A 123 2.07 -3.17 18.25
CA CYS A 123 1.13 -2.47 17.37
C CYS A 123 0.10 -3.43 16.75
N LEU A 124 -1.17 -3.11 16.91
CA LEU A 124 -2.30 -3.91 16.43
C LEU A 124 -2.64 -3.56 14.98
N PRO A 125 -3.04 -4.56 14.17
CA PRO A 125 -3.30 -4.37 12.75
C PRO A 125 -4.62 -3.67 12.41
N ASP A 126 -5.53 -3.60 13.35
CA ASP A 126 -6.88 -3.05 13.22
C ASP A 126 -7.04 -1.67 13.88
N GLN A 127 -5.98 -1.18 14.51
CA GLN A 127 -5.97 0.12 15.16
C GLN A 127 -5.26 1.15 14.29
N GLU A 128 -5.85 2.34 14.19
CA GLU A 128 -5.28 3.44 13.40
C GLU A 128 -3.91 3.85 13.96
N LEU A 129 -2.87 3.89 13.12
CA LEU A 129 -1.50 4.19 13.55
C LEU A 129 -1.41 5.58 14.21
N GLY A 130 -0.84 5.59 15.40
CA GLY A 130 -0.65 6.80 16.19
C GLY A 130 -1.88 7.27 16.96
N SER A 131 -2.99 6.52 16.96
CA SER A 131 -4.12 6.76 17.84
C SER A 131 -3.83 6.36 19.31
N ASP A 132 -2.85 5.47 19.49
CA ASP A 132 -2.35 4.97 20.77
C ASP A 132 -0.85 5.27 20.96
N ASP A 133 -0.23 4.65 21.95
CA ASP A 133 1.19 4.74 22.27
C ASP A 133 2.08 3.77 21.46
N GLN A 134 1.50 3.00 20.53
CA GLN A 134 2.21 1.94 19.82
C GLN A 134 2.90 2.40 18.55
N ALA A 135 2.52 3.54 17.98
CA ALA A 135 3.10 4.02 16.75
C ALA A 135 3.44 5.51 16.79
N PHE A 136 4.52 5.85 16.09
CA PHE A 136 5.08 7.19 15.91
C PHE A 136 5.16 7.44 14.40
N VAL A 137 4.21 8.16 13.84
CA VAL A 137 4.07 8.24 12.39
C VAL A 137 3.80 9.66 11.89
N PHE A 138 4.17 9.89 10.65
CA PHE A 138 3.90 11.10 9.89
C PHE A 138 2.80 10.84 8.85
N ASP A 139 1.84 11.75 8.77
CA ASP A 139 0.77 11.80 7.78
C ASP A 139 0.99 13.05 6.90
N GLY A 140 1.58 12.86 5.74
CA GLY A 140 1.86 14.00 4.84
C GLY A 140 0.64 14.49 4.05
N TYR A 141 -0.48 13.75 4.07
CA TYR A 141 -1.74 14.24 3.50
C TYR A 141 -2.42 15.25 4.44
N LYS A 142 -2.40 14.98 5.75
CA LYS A 142 -2.94 15.89 6.77
C LYS A 142 -1.89 16.86 7.32
N VAL A 143 -0.60 16.67 6.98
CA VAL A 143 0.53 17.46 7.49
C VAL A 143 0.61 17.39 9.03
N GLN A 144 0.60 16.17 9.55
CA GLN A 144 0.53 15.92 10.98
C GLN A 144 1.46 14.77 11.39
N ARG A 145 2.05 14.89 12.58
CA ARG A 145 2.63 13.76 13.31
C ARG A 145 1.58 13.14 14.22
N TRP A 146 1.63 11.83 14.40
CA TRP A 146 0.64 11.07 15.16
C TRP A 146 1.31 10.16 16.19
N HIS A 147 0.98 10.37 17.46
CA HIS A 147 1.31 9.52 18.60
C HIS A 147 0.43 9.92 19.77
N GLN A 148 -0.51 9.04 20.18
CA GLN A 148 -1.54 9.34 21.20
C GLN A 148 -2.39 10.59 20.88
N GLY A 149 -2.52 10.91 19.61
CA GLY A 149 -3.15 12.12 19.10
C GLY A 149 -2.39 12.65 17.90
N ASN A 150 -2.69 13.88 17.49
CA ASN A 150 -2.04 14.48 16.34
C ASN A 150 -1.68 15.95 16.59
N GLU A 151 -0.60 16.38 15.96
CA GLU A 151 -0.12 17.76 15.96
C GLU A 151 0.38 18.11 14.56
N HIS A 152 0.30 19.40 14.21
CA HIS A 152 0.85 19.89 12.96
C HIS A 152 2.37 19.64 12.91
N PHE A 153 2.84 19.08 11.78
CA PHE A 153 4.26 18.79 11.59
C PHE A 153 4.58 18.64 10.10
N GLY A 154 5.68 19.26 9.68
CA GLY A 154 6.24 19.09 8.36
C GLY A 154 5.45 19.79 7.26
N ARG A 155 5.42 19.18 6.11
CA ARG A 155 4.75 19.69 4.91
C ARG A 155 4.04 18.60 4.14
N ALA A 156 3.10 18.99 3.28
CA ALA A 156 2.35 18.04 2.45
C ALA A 156 3.25 17.36 1.43
N TRP A 157 3.05 16.08 1.23
CA TRP A 157 3.68 15.31 0.15
C TRP A 157 2.87 15.30 -1.13
N GLN A 158 3.53 14.98 -2.22
CA GLN A 158 2.95 14.76 -3.53
C GLN A 158 3.38 13.39 -4.08
N SER A 159 2.70 12.94 -5.14
CA SER A 159 3.13 11.74 -5.86
C SER A 159 4.54 11.91 -6.42
N GLY A 160 5.41 10.94 -6.16
CA GLY A 160 6.82 10.95 -6.50
C GLY A 160 7.75 11.39 -5.37
N ASP A 161 7.22 11.98 -4.31
CA ASP A 161 8.02 12.36 -3.14
C ASP A 161 8.52 11.14 -2.36
N VAL A 162 9.61 11.34 -1.63
CA VAL A 162 10.22 10.31 -0.78
C VAL A 162 10.33 10.82 0.65
N VAL A 163 9.70 10.09 1.55
CA VAL A 163 9.78 10.33 2.99
C VAL A 163 10.90 9.48 3.58
N GLY A 164 11.91 10.10 4.18
CA GLY A 164 12.89 9.41 5.02
C GLY A 164 12.39 9.33 6.46
N CYS A 165 12.45 8.14 7.03
CA CYS A 165 12.04 7.86 8.42
C CYS A 165 13.27 7.53 9.25
N MET A 166 13.57 8.35 10.23
CA MET A 166 14.78 8.31 11.05
C MET A 166 14.43 8.07 12.52
N VAL A 167 15.11 7.13 13.14
CA VAL A 167 15.04 6.90 14.58
C VAL A 167 16.43 6.81 15.17
N ASP A 168 16.69 7.62 16.18
CA ASP A 168 17.87 7.54 17.02
C ASP A 168 17.47 6.98 18.39
N LEU A 169 17.85 5.72 18.62
CA LEU A 169 17.49 5.00 19.85
C LEU A 169 18.44 5.29 20.99
N ASN A 170 19.58 5.92 20.71
CA ASN A 170 20.51 6.37 21.74
C ASN A 170 20.07 7.71 22.35
N GLU A 171 19.61 8.62 21.49
CA GLU A 171 19.11 9.95 21.90
C GLU A 171 17.59 9.99 22.10
N HIS A 172 16.88 8.88 21.85
CA HIS A 172 15.43 8.77 21.96
C HIS A 172 14.69 9.82 21.12
N THR A 173 15.09 9.96 19.85
CA THR A 173 14.49 10.95 18.93
C THR A 173 14.05 10.31 17.61
N MET A 174 13.05 10.89 17.00
CA MET A 174 12.61 10.54 15.65
C MET A 174 12.46 11.79 14.80
N MET A 175 12.92 11.69 13.57
CA MET A 175 12.81 12.74 12.55
C MET A 175 12.26 12.19 11.25
N PHE A 176 11.72 13.07 10.44
CA PHE A 176 11.30 12.76 9.09
C PHE A 176 11.88 13.74 8.10
N THR A 177 12.20 13.25 6.92
CA THR A 177 12.62 14.09 5.80
C THR A 177 11.64 13.95 4.65
N LEU A 178 11.54 14.98 3.83
CA LEU A 178 10.82 14.95 2.55
C LEU A 178 11.79 15.33 1.44
N ASN A 179 12.05 14.41 0.54
CA ASN A 179 13.06 14.57 -0.53
C ASN A 179 14.44 14.96 0.00
N GLY A 180 14.85 14.40 1.14
CA GLY A 180 16.13 14.64 1.77
C GLY A 180 16.21 15.90 2.64
N GLU A 181 15.17 16.74 2.66
CA GLU A 181 15.08 17.90 3.53
C GLU A 181 14.38 17.55 4.84
N VAL A 182 14.98 17.89 5.97
CA VAL A 182 14.39 17.66 7.30
C VAL A 182 13.11 18.47 7.45
N MET A 183 12.08 17.82 7.98
CA MET A 183 10.81 18.48 8.26
C MET A 183 10.82 19.11 9.65
N LEU A 184 10.14 20.23 9.78
CA LEU A 184 10.09 21.03 11.01
C LEU A 184 8.65 21.12 11.53
N ASP A 185 8.52 21.29 12.84
CA ASP A 185 7.26 21.69 13.45
C ASP A 185 7.08 23.23 13.39
N ASP A 186 5.95 23.74 13.91
CA ASP A 186 5.65 25.18 13.93
C ASP A 186 6.62 26.01 14.78
N SER A 187 7.39 25.38 15.67
CA SER A 187 8.43 26.04 16.47
C SER A 187 9.80 26.06 15.79
N GLY A 188 9.93 25.38 14.64
CA GLY A 188 11.20 25.19 13.93
C GLY A 188 12.03 24.02 14.45
N SER A 189 11.44 23.10 15.26
CA SER A 189 12.11 21.89 15.73
C SER A 189 12.08 20.82 14.65
N GLU A 190 13.22 20.16 14.45
CA GLU A 190 13.39 19.00 13.55
C GLU A 190 12.84 17.69 14.17
N LEU A 191 12.68 17.67 15.49
CA LEU A 191 12.29 16.47 16.21
C LEU A 191 10.78 16.28 16.09
N ALA A 192 10.38 15.25 15.35
CA ALA A 192 8.97 14.84 15.29
C ALA A 192 8.53 14.22 16.62
N PHE A 193 9.39 13.40 17.23
CA PHE A 193 9.17 12.80 18.53
C PHE A 193 10.46 12.76 19.32
N LYS A 194 10.38 12.91 20.63
CA LYS A 194 11.50 12.89 21.55
C LYS A 194 11.10 12.30 22.90
N ASP A 195 12.11 11.98 23.69
CA ASP A 195 11.96 11.54 25.10
C ASP A 195 11.05 10.31 25.27
N PHE A 196 10.95 9.46 24.23
CA PHE A 196 10.19 8.21 24.31
C PHE A 196 11.02 7.08 24.93
N GLU A 197 10.35 6.16 25.59
CA GLU A 197 11.02 4.95 26.06
C GLU A 197 11.21 3.96 24.91
N VAL A 198 12.39 3.36 24.79
CA VAL A 198 12.71 2.38 23.75
C VAL A 198 11.91 1.09 23.96
N GLY A 199 11.84 0.58 25.21
CA GLY A 199 11.12 -0.64 25.54
C GLY A 199 11.58 -1.84 24.71
N ASP A 200 10.62 -2.57 24.12
CA ASP A 200 10.90 -3.71 23.23
C ASP A 200 11.44 -3.30 21.85
N GLY A 201 11.64 -2.00 21.64
CA GLY A 201 12.18 -1.44 20.40
C GLY A 201 11.10 -1.11 19.35
N PHE A 202 11.56 -0.89 18.12
CA PHE A 202 10.74 -0.37 17.03
C PHE A 202 10.93 -1.13 15.73
N ILE A 203 9.88 -1.14 14.91
CA ILE A 203 9.87 -1.70 13.55
C ILE A 203 9.28 -0.66 12.58
N PRO A 204 9.71 -0.65 11.31
CA PRO A 204 9.06 0.13 10.27
C PRO A 204 7.59 -0.21 10.13
N VAL A 205 6.77 0.81 9.95
CA VAL A 205 5.33 0.67 9.78
C VAL A 205 4.81 1.70 8.76
N CYS A 206 3.78 1.34 8.04
CA CYS A 206 2.98 2.30 7.30
C CYS A 206 1.51 1.89 7.27
N SER A 207 0.62 2.85 7.10
CA SER A 207 -0.77 2.61 6.78
C SER A 207 -1.15 3.33 5.49
N LEU A 208 -1.97 2.67 4.69
CA LEU A 208 -2.46 3.18 3.42
C LEU A 208 -3.97 3.27 3.46
N GLY A 209 -4.53 4.40 3.10
CA GLY A 209 -5.95 4.54 2.80
C GLY A 209 -6.36 3.68 1.59
N VAL A 210 -7.66 3.63 1.33
CA VAL A 210 -8.19 2.90 0.17
C VAL A 210 -7.62 3.50 -1.12
N CYS A 211 -7.18 2.64 -2.04
CA CYS A 211 -6.56 3.03 -3.32
C CYS A 211 -5.25 3.82 -3.20
N GLN A 212 -4.62 3.88 -2.02
CA GLN A 212 -3.31 4.50 -1.89
C GLN A 212 -2.18 3.50 -2.10
N VAL A 213 -1.11 4.00 -2.69
CA VAL A 213 0.06 3.22 -3.07
C VAL A 213 1.32 3.93 -2.59
N GLY A 214 2.20 3.18 -1.93
CA GLY A 214 3.52 3.61 -1.51
C GLY A 214 4.53 2.48 -1.68
N ARG A 215 5.81 2.83 -1.75
CA ARG A 215 6.91 1.88 -1.86
C ARG A 215 7.88 2.08 -0.70
N MET A 216 7.99 1.10 0.19
CA MET A 216 8.99 1.11 1.26
C MET A 216 10.32 0.59 0.74
N ASN A 217 11.41 1.25 1.11
CA ASN A 217 12.78 0.86 0.82
C ASN A 217 13.59 0.82 2.11
N PHE A 218 14.03 -0.35 2.51
CA PHE A 218 14.82 -0.56 3.72
C PHE A 218 16.33 -0.50 3.49
N GLY A 219 16.76 -0.30 2.24
CA GLY A 219 18.17 -0.15 1.89
C GLY A 219 18.97 -1.45 1.88
N LYS A 220 18.38 -2.59 1.45
CA LYS A 220 19.17 -3.81 1.21
C LYS A 220 20.30 -3.55 0.22
N ASP A 221 20.01 -2.82 -0.84
CA ASP A 221 21.00 -2.12 -1.65
C ASP A 221 20.98 -0.64 -1.24
N VAL A 222 22.03 -0.21 -0.55
CA VAL A 222 22.14 1.16 -0.05
C VAL A 222 22.09 2.18 -1.16
N SER A 223 22.58 1.84 -2.36
CA SER A 223 22.54 2.71 -3.54
C SER A 223 21.12 2.96 -4.06
N SER A 224 20.15 2.12 -3.66
CA SER A 224 18.73 2.28 -4.02
C SER A 224 17.99 3.32 -3.17
N LEU A 225 18.55 3.70 -2.02
CA LEU A 225 18.02 4.77 -1.18
C LEU A 225 18.29 6.12 -1.84
N LYS A 226 17.26 6.92 -2.03
CA LYS A 226 17.37 8.17 -2.80
C LYS A 226 18.08 9.30 -2.05
N TYR A 227 17.87 9.38 -0.74
CA TYR A 227 18.33 10.51 0.06
C TYR A 227 19.19 10.12 1.27
N PHE A 228 19.46 8.86 1.49
CA PHE A 228 20.23 8.37 2.63
C PHE A 228 21.63 9.01 2.74
N THR A 229 22.33 9.18 1.62
CA THR A 229 23.66 9.79 1.59
C THR A 229 23.66 11.26 2.00
N ILE A 230 22.53 11.93 1.84
CA ILE A 230 22.38 13.37 2.14
C ILE A 230 21.96 13.56 3.60
N CYS A 231 21.00 12.81 4.10
CA CYS A 231 20.39 13.06 5.41
C CYS A 231 20.69 12.00 6.48
N GLY A 232 21.18 10.81 6.13
CA GLY A 232 21.34 9.72 7.08
C GLY A 232 22.79 9.33 7.32
N LEU A 233 23.58 9.14 6.25
CA LEU A 233 24.92 8.56 6.33
C LEU A 233 25.88 9.38 7.21
N GLN A 234 25.88 10.70 7.06
CA GLN A 234 26.81 11.57 7.80
C GLN A 234 26.43 11.69 9.29
N GLU A 235 25.15 11.49 9.61
CA GLU A 235 24.63 11.53 10.97
C GLU A 235 24.74 10.17 11.69
N GLY A 236 25.35 9.18 11.04
CA GLY A 236 25.60 7.86 11.62
C GLY A 236 24.37 6.92 11.63
N TYR A 237 23.37 7.19 10.78
CA TYR A 237 22.27 6.27 10.58
C TYR A 237 22.68 5.08 9.72
N GLU A 238 22.09 3.94 9.99
CA GLU A 238 22.22 2.74 9.17
C GLU A 238 20.90 2.42 8.45
N PRO A 239 20.96 1.91 7.22
CA PRO A 239 19.77 1.40 6.55
C PRO A 239 19.15 0.26 7.36
N PHE A 240 17.85 0.28 7.55
CA PHE A 240 17.15 -0.73 8.37
C PHE A 240 17.42 -2.17 7.92
N ALA A 241 17.67 -2.38 6.61
CA ALA A 241 17.99 -3.70 6.06
C ALA A 241 19.28 -4.32 6.62
N VAL A 242 20.21 -3.51 7.17
CA VAL A 242 21.44 -4.04 7.82
C VAL A 242 21.07 -4.89 9.05
N ASN A 243 20.02 -4.53 9.77
CA ASN A 243 19.47 -5.33 10.87
C ASN A 243 18.83 -6.65 10.39
N MET A 244 18.64 -6.82 9.10
CA MET A 244 17.89 -7.90 8.52
C MET A 244 18.85 -8.85 7.78
N ASN A 245 19.56 -9.70 8.51
CA ASN A 245 20.48 -10.70 7.93
C ASN A 245 19.76 -11.86 7.22
N ARG A 246 18.48 -11.74 6.98
CA ARG A 246 17.59 -12.76 6.40
C ARG A 246 16.42 -12.09 5.68
N ASP A 247 15.66 -12.84 4.91
CA ASP A 247 14.48 -12.33 4.21
C ASP A 247 13.47 -11.72 5.17
N VAL A 248 13.00 -10.53 4.82
CA VAL A 248 11.97 -9.82 5.59
C VAL A 248 10.62 -10.40 5.30
N THR A 249 9.94 -10.83 6.34
CA THR A 249 8.52 -11.17 6.24
C THR A 249 7.69 -9.94 6.63
N MET A 250 7.10 -9.29 5.64
CA MET A 250 6.07 -8.28 5.88
C MET A 250 4.74 -8.99 6.06
N TRP A 251 3.93 -8.56 7.02
CA TRP A 251 2.57 -9.05 7.09
C TRP A 251 1.57 -7.93 6.83
N LEU A 252 0.54 -8.31 6.09
CA LEU A 252 -0.54 -7.45 5.68
C LEU A 252 -1.69 -7.62 6.66
N SER A 253 -2.12 -6.54 7.27
CA SER A 253 -3.36 -6.52 8.02
C SER A 253 -4.44 -5.80 7.25
N LYS A 254 -5.53 -6.51 7.03
CA LYS A 254 -6.83 -5.91 6.77
C LYS A 254 -7.61 -5.85 8.09
N ARG A 255 -8.62 -5.00 8.16
CA ARG A 255 -9.64 -5.01 9.22
C ARG A 255 -10.29 -6.38 9.49
N LEU A 256 -10.06 -7.36 8.65
CA LEU A 256 -10.53 -8.73 8.85
C LEU A 256 -9.40 -9.55 9.48
N PRO A 257 -9.67 -10.24 10.59
CA PRO A 257 -8.68 -10.75 11.53
C PRO A 257 -7.97 -12.02 11.09
N GLN A 258 -7.48 -12.15 9.88
CA GLN A 258 -7.07 -13.45 9.37
C GLN A 258 -5.67 -13.55 8.78
N PHE A 259 -4.78 -12.62 9.09
CA PHE A 259 -3.39 -12.79 8.71
C PHE A 259 -2.58 -13.13 9.96
N VAL A 260 -2.39 -14.41 10.17
CA VAL A 260 -1.41 -14.90 11.13
C VAL A 260 -0.04 -14.80 10.47
N PRO A 261 0.98 -14.21 11.12
CA PRO A 261 2.33 -14.28 10.61
C PRO A 261 2.68 -15.77 10.43
N VAL A 262 3.09 -16.13 9.22
CA VAL A 262 3.57 -17.49 8.97
C VAL A 262 4.99 -17.57 9.53
N PRO A 263 5.25 -18.37 10.57
CA PRO A 263 6.58 -18.55 11.10
C PRO A 263 7.51 -19.05 9.99
N LEU A 264 8.76 -18.59 9.98
CA LEU A 264 9.79 -19.09 9.05
C LEU A 264 9.96 -20.61 9.12
N HIS A 265 9.59 -21.23 10.25
CA HIS A 265 9.62 -22.67 10.49
C HIS A 265 8.28 -23.37 10.23
N HIS A 266 7.39 -22.79 9.44
CA HIS A 266 6.16 -23.47 9.07
C HIS A 266 6.48 -24.64 8.15
N GLN A 267 5.90 -25.82 8.40
CA GLN A 267 6.17 -27.09 7.68
C GLN A 267 6.13 -26.93 6.15
N HIS A 268 5.27 -26.08 5.61
CA HIS A 268 5.19 -25.84 4.18
C HIS A 268 6.35 -24.99 3.63
N ILE A 269 6.96 -24.16 4.46
CA ILE A 269 8.16 -23.37 4.10
C ILE A 269 9.38 -24.28 4.17
N GLU A 270 9.50 -25.11 5.21
CA GLU A 270 10.61 -26.05 5.36
C GLU A 270 10.60 -27.12 4.25
N SER A 271 9.44 -27.64 3.87
CA SER A 271 9.34 -28.59 2.75
C SER A 271 9.64 -27.93 1.39
N ALA A 272 9.34 -26.66 1.19
CA ALA A 272 9.69 -25.95 -0.04
C ALA A 272 11.18 -25.63 -0.14
N LEU A 273 11.83 -25.32 1.00
CA LEU A 273 13.27 -25.04 1.06
C LEU A 273 14.12 -26.31 0.95
N SER A 274 13.64 -27.45 1.46
CA SER A 274 14.37 -28.73 1.42
C SER A 274 14.43 -29.37 0.02
N HIS A 275 13.62 -28.90 -0.93
CA HIS A 275 13.56 -29.42 -2.31
C HIS A 275 14.21 -28.50 -3.34
N SER A 276 14.89 -27.43 -2.92
CA SER A 276 15.55 -26.48 -3.83
C SER A 276 17.04 -26.42 -3.52
N PRO A 277 17.94 -26.94 -4.39
CA PRO A 277 19.38 -26.91 -4.17
C PRO A 277 20.05 -25.57 -4.50
N GLU A 278 19.32 -24.57 -4.95
CA GLU A 278 19.82 -23.21 -5.18
C GLU A 278 18.87 -22.19 -4.52
N PRO A 279 19.36 -20.99 -4.12
CA PRO A 279 18.52 -19.91 -3.70
C PRO A 279 17.75 -19.33 -4.90
N ALA A 280 17.02 -20.21 -5.59
CA ALA A 280 16.13 -19.84 -6.67
C ALA A 280 14.87 -19.22 -6.07
N ALA A 281 14.34 -18.24 -6.76
CA ALA A 281 13.12 -17.54 -6.46
C ALA A 281 12.06 -18.45 -5.81
N PHE A 282 11.71 -18.17 -4.57
CA PHE A 282 10.70 -18.89 -3.82
C PHE A 282 9.37 -18.85 -4.59
N SER A 283 8.98 -19.97 -5.15
CA SER A 283 7.66 -20.16 -5.73
C SER A 283 6.77 -20.85 -4.70
N PRO A 284 5.74 -20.19 -4.17
CA PRO A 284 4.88 -20.80 -3.17
C PRO A 284 4.11 -21.98 -3.73
N PRO A 285 3.80 -23.01 -2.90
CA PRO A 285 2.97 -24.12 -3.31
C PRO A 285 1.62 -23.65 -3.82
N LYS A 286 1.17 -24.23 -4.92
CA LYS A 286 -0.12 -23.92 -5.56
C LYS A 286 -1.26 -24.04 -4.54
N GLY A 287 -1.88 -22.93 -4.23
CA GLY A 287 -3.17 -22.89 -3.51
C GLY A 287 -3.20 -22.11 -2.20
N TYR A 288 -2.12 -22.02 -1.41
CA TYR A 288 -2.20 -21.42 -0.07
C TYR A 288 -1.58 -20.04 0.06
N CYS A 289 -0.63 -19.70 -0.76
CA CYS A 289 0.16 -18.47 -0.60
C CYS A 289 0.00 -17.42 -1.68
N ARG A 290 -0.78 -17.65 -2.74
CA ARG A 290 -0.94 -16.64 -3.80
C ARG A 290 -1.49 -15.30 -3.31
N LYS A 291 -2.25 -15.29 -2.21
CA LYS A 291 -2.77 -14.05 -1.60
C LYS A 291 -1.78 -13.37 -0.64
N LEU A 292 -0.81 -14.11 -0.10
CA LEU A 292 0.17 -13.61 0.88
C LEU A 292 1.51 -13.19 0.23
N LEU A 293 1.88 -13.83 -0.87
CA LEU A 293 3.22 -13.70 -1.46
C LEU A 293 3.26 -12.96 -2.79
N HIS A 294 2.13 -12.51 -3.33
CA HIS A 294 2.12 -11.68 -4.54
C HIS A 294 2.72 -10.28 -4.33
N GLY A 295 3.15 -9.95 -3.12
CA GLY A 295 3.86 -8.72 -2.80
C GLY A 295 5.37 -8.88 -2.59
N ILE A 296 5.91 -10.10 -2.67
CA ILE A 296 7.32 -10.35 -2.39
C ILE A 296 7.99 -10.79 -3.68
N HIS A 297 8.35 -9.86 -4.55
CA HIS A 297 9.38 -10.08 -5.55
C HIS A 297 10.73 -9.91 -4.85
N LEU A 298 11.34 -11.04 -4.49
CA LEU A 298 12.73 -11.12 -4.05
C LEU A 298 13.64 -10.99 -5.27
N ASN A 299 13.75 -9.82 -5.84
CA ASN A 299 14.90 -9.43 -6.62
C ASN A 299 15.78 -8.58 -5.72
N ASP A 300 17.08 -8.61 -5.92
CA ASP A 300 18.18 -8.07 -5.12
C ASP A 300 18.05 -6.65 -4.54
N THR A 301 16.91 -6.05 -4.67
CA THR A 301 16.49 -4.79 -4.04
C THR A 301 15.24 -5.05 -3.24
N LEU A 302 15.25 -4.77 -1.93
CA LEU A 302 14.07 -4.78 -1.06
C LEU A 302 13.13 -3.61 -1.40
N LEU A 303 12.65 -3.59 -2.64
CA LEU A 303 11.63 -2.67 -3.09
C LEU A 303 10.26 -3.32 -2.84
N TYR A 304 9.65 -3.01 -1.71
CA TYR A 304 8.27 -3.40 -1.46
C TYR A 304 7.35 -2.42 -2.16
N SER A 305 6.87 -2.81 -3.34
CA SER A 305 5.72 -2.12 -3.92
C SER A 305 4.48 -2.56 -3.16
N LEU A 306 3.97 -1.72 -2.29
CA LEU A 306 2.66 -1.89 -1.64
C LEU A 306 1.50 -1.79 -2.63
N ALA A 307 1.82 -1.48 -3.91
CA ALA A 307 0.91 -1.38 -5.03
C ALA A 307 0.20 -2.69 -5.42
N LEU A 308 0.72 -3.82 -5.01
CA LEU A 308 0.20 -5.10 -5.50
C LEU A 308 -1.18 -5.49 -4.94
N PHE A 309 -1.78 -4.65 -4.12
CA PHE A 309 -3.14 -4.86 -3.63
C PHE A 309 -4.11 -3.72 -3.94
N SER A 310 -3.64 -2.64 -4.55
CA SER A 310 -4.55 -1.79 -5.30
C SER A 310 -4.66 -2.42 -6.68
N TRP A 311 -5.72 -3.11 -6.89
CA TRP A 311 -6.09 -3.71 -8.16
C TRP A 311 -5.95 -2.69 -9.29
N ASP A 312 -5.35 -3.13 -10.40
CA ASP A 312 -5.43 -2.46 -11.71
C ASP A 312 -6.88 -2.32 -12.23
N HIS A 313 -7.82 -2.04 -11.35
CA HIS A 313 -9.23 -1.85 -11.67
C HIS A 313 -9.80 -0.74 -10.79
N CYS A 314 -9.34 0.47 -11.02
CA CYS A 314 -10.17 1.68 -10.93
C CYS A 314 -10.42 2.23 -12.32
#